data_2c22e8587d6da3937a408e49d3da1b27
#
_entry.id   2c22e8587d6da3937a408e49d3da1b27
#
_cell.length_a   1.000
_cell.length_b   1.000
_cell.length_c   1.000
_cell.angle_alpha   90.00
_cell.angle_beta   90.00
_cell.angle_gamma   90.00
#
_symmetry.space_group_name_H-M   'P 1'
#
loop_
_entity.id
_entity.type
_entity.pdbx_description
1 polymer ?
#
loop_
_entity_poly.entity_id
_entity_poly.type
_entity_poly.pdbx_seq_one_letter_code
_entity_poly.pdbx_strand_id
1 'polypeptide(L)'
;VLSRVPGGEIVFDVKCTQRLAPAIAAAGGVPVMYKTGHSLIKARMKELNSPLGGEMSGHIFFKERWFGFDDGTYAGCRLLEILSRSADPSAVLNALPTSFSTPELNVACAEGEPHRLTTELQALAAGTFAAPAQINTIDGLRVDWPDGFGLIRASNTTPVLVLRFEGHTPEELARIEAAMLALLH
;
A
#
# COMPACT_ATOMS: atom_id res chain seq x y z
N VAL A 1 15.09 10.57 1.99
CA VAL A 1 15.02 10.80 0.53
C VAL A 1 14.49 12.19 0.25
N LEU A 2 13.26 12.53 0.64
CA LEU A 2 12.59 13.80 0.29
C LEU A 2 13.31 15.06 0.78
N SER A 3 14.07 14.98 1.87
CA SER A 3 14.92 16.10 2.29
C SER A 3 16.04 16.46 1.29
N ARG A 4 16.39 15.54 0.38
CA ARG A 4 17.38 15.72 -0.68
C ARG A 4 16.76 15.85 -2.07
N VAL A 5 15.55 15.34 -2.25
CA VAL A 5 14.80 15.40 -3.51
C VAL A 5 13.40 15.94 -3.20
N PRO A 6 13.28 17.25 -2.89
CA PRO A 6 11.98 17.87 -2.63
C PRO A 6 11.06 17.75 -3.85
N GLY A 7 9.78 17.49 -3.63
CA GLY A 7 8.81 17.28 -4.70
C GLY A 7 8.91 15.92 -5.39
N GLY A 8 9.81 15.04 -4.94
CA GLY A 8 9.97 13.71 -5.53
C GLY A 8 8.68 12.88 -5.43
N GLU A 9 8.34 12.21 -6.53
CA GLU A 9 7.23 11.24 -6.58
C GLU A 9 7.66 9.94 -5.91
N ILE A 10 6.91 9.49 -4.90
CA ILE A 10 7.18 8.23 -4.20
C ILE A 10 6.13 7.20 -4.60
N VAL A 11 6.58 6.13 -5.26
CA VAL A 11 5.69 5.08 -5.75
C VAL A 11 5.52 4.00 -4.69
N PHE A 12 4.27 3.60 -4.42
CA PHE A 12 3.96 2.54 -3.46
C PHE A 12 2.75 1.73 -3.88
N ASP A 13 2.65 0.49 -3.42
CA ASP A 13 1.57 -0.41 -3.83
C ASP A 13 0.25 -0.17 -3.07
N VAL A 14 -0.84 -0.67 -3.66
CA VAL A 14 -2.20 -0.54 -3.10
C VAL A 14 -2.39 -1.22 -1.74
N LYS A 15 -1.48 -2.08 -1.31
CA LYS A 15 -1.52 -2.76 0.00
C LYS A 15 -0.96 -1.91 1.13
N CYS A 16 -0.23 -0.84 0.81
CA CYS A 16 0.36 0.05 1.81
C CYS A 16 -0.70 0.74 2.66
N THR A 17 -0.31 1.02 3.91
CA THR A 17 -1.14 1.76 4.87
C THR A 17 -1.65 3.08 4.31
N GLN A 18 -2.88 3.43 4.65
CA GLN A 18 -3.48 4.72 4.30
C GLN A 18 -2.66 5.91 4.84
N ARG A 19 -1.90 5.71 5.91
CA ARG A 19 -1.05 6.76 6.52
C ARG A 19 0.15 7.16 5.67
N LEU A 20 0.53 6.35 4.67
CA LEU A 20 1.75 6.58 3.87
C LEU A 20 1.62 7.80 2.95
N ALA A 21 0.50 7.96 2.26
CA ALA A 21 0.31 9.08 1.34
C ALA A 21 0.37 10.46 2.05
N PRO A 22 -0.34 10.68 3.18
CA PRO A 22 -0.20 11.90 3.97
C PRO A 22 1.22 12.11 4.49
N ALA A 23 1.93 11.05 4.91
CA ALA A 23 3.32 11.17 5.38
C ALA A 23 4.28 11.61 4.27
N ILE A 24 4.12 11.08 3.05
CA ILE A 24 4.89 11.51 1.88
C ILE A 24 4.61 12.99 1.57
N ALA A 25 3.34 13.40 1.55
CA ALA A 25 2.95 14.79 1.29
C ALA A 25 3.49 15.74 2.37
N ALA A 26 3.39 15.37 3.65
CA ALA A 26 3.94 16.15 4.76
C ALA A 26 5.47 16.29 4.70
N ALA A 27 6.15 15.30 4.12
CA ALA A 27 7.59 15.36 3.87
C ALA A 27 7.97 16.13 2.59
N GLY A 28 7.01 16.75 1.90
CA GLY A 28 7.23 17.55 0.69
C GLY A 28 7.37 16.74 -0.58
N GLY A 29 6.86 15.49 -0.61
CA GLY A 29 6.84 14.62 -1.79
C GLY A 29 5.45 14.49 -2.40
N VAL A 30 5.37 13.78 -3.52
CA VAL A 30 4.13 13.45 -4.21
C VAL A 30 3.86 11.95 -4.05
N PRO A 31 2.77 11.54 -3.36
CA PRO A 31 2.43 10.13 -3.21
C PRO A 31 1.83 9.57 -4.52
N VAL A 32 2.35 8.44 -4.97
CA VAL A 32 1.88 7.76 -6.19
C VAL A 32 1.54 6.31 -5.83
N MET A 33 0.27 6.03 -5.56
CA MET A 33 -0.23 4.67 -5.39
C MET A 33 -0.24 3.95 -6.73
N TYR A 34 0.20 2.69 -6.77
CA TYR A 34 0.28 1.91 -7.98
C TYR A 34 -0.02 0.42 -7.73
N LYS A 35 0.00 -0.37 -8.82
CA LYS A 35 -0.25 -1.81 -8.79
C LYS A 35 0.84 -2.54 -8.00
N THR A 36 0.46 -3.58 -7.26
CA THR A 36 1.38 -4.49 -6.57
C THR A 36 2.22 -5.30 -7.56
N GLY A 37 3.50 -5.38 -7.31
CA GLY A 37 4.47 -6.18 -8.05
C GLY A 37 5.75 -5.40 -8.33
N HIS A 38 6.88 -5.96 -7.86
CA HIS A 38 8.19 -5.29 -7.93
C HIS A 38 8.56 -4.78 -9.33
N SER A 39 8.20 -5.54 -10.38
CA SER A 39 8.46 -5.14 -11.78
C SER A 39 7.60 -3.95 -12.19
N LEU A 40 6.33 -3.90 -11.75
CA LEU A 40 5.39 -2.82 -12.05
C LEU A 40 5.80 -1.54 -11.32
N ILE A 41 6.15 -1.64 -10.04
CA ILE A 41 6.64 -0.50 -9.25
C ILE A 41 7.92 0.08 -9.88
N LYS A 42 8.89 -0.77 -10.24
CA LYS A 42 10.14 -0.32 -10.90
C LYS A 42 9.90 0.34 -12.27
N ALA A 43 8.98 -0.20 -13.07
CA ALA A 43 8.60 0.41 -14.34
C ALA A 43 7.98 1.81 -14.11
N ARG A 44 7.06 1.93 -13.14
CA ARG A 44 6.44 3.20 -12.80
C ARG A 44 7.43 4.21 -12.26
N MET A 45 8.36 3.77 -11.40
CA MET A 45 9.47 4.62 -10.93
C MET A 45 10.34 5.15 -12.07
N LYS A 46 10.59 4.33 -13.10
CA LYS A 46 11.37 4.74 -14.28
C LYS A 46 10.62 5.81 -15.08
N GLU A 47 9.32 5.64 -15.31
CA GLU A 47 8.47 6.59 -16.04
C GLU A 47 8.45 7.96 -15.36
N LEU A 48 8.30 7.99 -14.04
CA LEU A 48 8.20 9.20 -13.22
C LEU A 48 9.57 9.75 -12.79
N ASN A 49 10.66 9.06 -13.08
CA ASN A 49 11.96 9.36 -12.50
C ASN A 49 11.95 9.37 -10.96
N SER A 50 11.11 8.54 -10.35
CA SER A 50 10.90 8.49 -8.90
C SER A 50 12.18 8.15 -8.14
N PRO A 51 12.50 8.85 -7.04
CA PRO A 51 13.69 8.58 -6.23
C PRO A 51 13.55 7.36 -5.31
N LEU A 52 12.33 6.93 -5.03
CA LEU A 52 12.02 5.84 -4.11
C LEU A 52 10.70 5.19 -4.47
N GLY A 53 10.68 3.87 -4.42
CA GLY A 53 9.44 3.10 -4.43
C GLY A 53 9.48 1.97 -3.42
N GLY A 54 8.32 1.39 -3.12
CA GLY A 54 8.24 0.26 -2.20
C GLY A 54 6.90 -0.43 -2.20
N GLU A 55 6.88 -1.61 -1.61
CA GLU A 55 5.70 -2.44 -1.41
C GLU A 55 5.47 -2.73 0.08
N MET A 56 4.22 -2.98 0.45
CA MET A 56 3.87 -3.38 1.83
C MET A 56 4.62 -4.65 2.27
N SER A 57 4.94 -5.53 1.31
CA SER A 57 5.70 -6.76 1.53
C SER A 57 7.17 -6.54 1.92
N GLY A 58 7.67 -5.30 1.92
CA GLY A 58 9.03 -4.96 2.31
C GLY A 58 10.03 -4.89 1.14
N HIS A 59 9.59 -5.03 -0.09
CA HIS A 59 10.41 -4.69 -1.26
C HIS A 59 10.57 -3.18 -1.34
N ILE A 60 11.82 -2.67 -1.32
CA ILE A 60 12.12 -1.23 -1.32
C ILE A 60 13.18 -0.93 -2.38
N PHE A 61 12.87 0.03 -3.24
CA PHE A 61 13.66 0.38 -4.42
C PHE A 61 14.18 1.82 -4.30
N PHE A 62 15.43 1.97 -3.85
CA PHE A 62 16.09 3.27 -3.76
C PHE A 62 16.73 3.62 -5.11
N LYS A 63 16.30 4.71 -5.74
CA LYS A 63 17.00 5.34 -6.86
C LYS A 63 17.85 6.53 -6.41
N GLU A 64 17.46 7.18 -5.34
CA GLU A 64 18.25 8.20 -4.68
C GLU A 64 19.45 7.55 -3.99
N ARG A 65 20.65 7.84 -4.45
CA ARG A 65 21.94 7.26 -4.02
C ARG A 65 22.10 5.76 -4.30
N TRP A 66 21.26 5.18 -5.17
CA TRP A 66 21.34 3.79 -5.62
C TRP A 66 20.77 3.62 -7.03
N PHE A 67 20.60 2.40 -7.49
CA PHE A 67 20.25 2.08 -8.86
C PHE A 67 18.75 1.77 -9.10
N GLY A 68 17.91 1.84 -8.06
CA GLY A 68 16.50 1.47 -8.16
C GLY A 68 16.26 -0.05 -8.16
N PHE A 69 17.21 -0.83 -7.67
CA PHE A 69 17.06 -2.27 -7.53
C PHE A 69 16.19 -2.64 -6.33
N ASP A 70 15.63 -3.83 -6.38
CA ASP A 70 15.08 -4.52 -5.22
C ASP A 70 16.25 -5.06 -4.38
N ASP A 71 16.66 -4.31 -3.38
CA ASP A 71 17.88 -4.57 -2.62
C ASP A 71 17.62 -4.42 -1.11
N GLY A 72 17.31 -5.55 -0.48
CA GLY A 72 17.04 -5.61 0.96
C GLY A 72 18.26 -5.25 1.81
N THR A 73 19.47 -5.57 1.35
CA THR A 73 20.71 -5.20 2.05
C THR A 73 20.91 -3.70 2.06
N TYR A 74 20.77 -3.05 0.90
CA TYR A 74 20.84 -1.60 0.80
C TYR A 74 19.73 -0.90 1.59
N ALA A 75 18.50 -1.40 1.51
CA ALA A 75 17.37 -0.88 2.30
C ALA A 75 17.66 -0.96 3.81
N GLY A 76 18.24 -2.08 4.28
CA GLY A 76 18.69 -2.25 5.66
C GLY A 76 19.77 -1.23 6.04
N CYS A 77 20.76 -1.01 5.19
CA CYS A 77 21.79 0.02 5.41
C CYS A 77 21.18 1.44 5.51
N ARG A 78 20.17 1.74 4.69
CA ARG A 78 19.47 3.03 4.74
C ARG A 78 18.67 3.20 6.03
N LEU A 79 18.07 2.14 6.54
CA LEU A 79 17.43 2.16 7.86
C LEU A 79 18.46 2.38 8.98
N LEU A 80 19.57 1.66 8.95
CA LEU A 80 20.66 1.83 9.92
C LEU A 80 21.24 3.26 9.88
N GLU A 81 21.36 3.87 8.69
CA GLU A 81 21.77 5.28 8.55
C GLU A 81 20.81 6.23 9.31
N ILE A 82 19.51 5.94 9.32
CA ILE A 82 18.53 6.74 10.06
C ILE A 82 18.70 6.51 11.57
N LEU A 83 18.75 5.26 11.99
CA LEU A 83 18.80 4.87 13.39
C LEU A 83 20.10 5.31 14.07
N SER A 84 21.23 5.30 13.34
CA SER A 84 22.54 5.72 13.86
C SER A 84 22.62 7.20 14.26
N ARG A 85 21.66 8.01 13.85
CA ARG A 85 21.56 9.44 14.20
C ARG A 85 20.83 9.70 15.50
N SER A 86 20.30 8.67 16.13
CA SER A 86 19.53 8.76 17.38
C SER A 86 20.27 8.01 18.50
N ALA A 87 20.27 8.61 19.69
CA ALA A 87 20.73 7.92 20.89
C ALA A 87 19.79 6.79 21.33
N ASP A 88 18.51 6.86 20.91
CA ASP A 88 17.50 5.82 21.14
C ASP A 88 16.85 5.41 19.80
N PRO A 89 17.39 4.39 19.13
CA PRO A 89 16.80 3.86 17.89
C PRO A 89 15.37 3.33 18.05
N SER A 90 15.03 2.80 19.23
CA SER A 90 13.68 2.29 19.51
C SER A 90 12.66 3.43 19.52
N ALA A 91 13.01 4.58 20.07
CA ALA A 91 12.13 5.76 20.06
C ALA A 91 11.83 6.23 18.62
N VAL A 92 12.80 6.14 17.70
CA VAL A 92 12.59 6.49 16.28
C VAL A 92 11.53 5.58 15.64
N LEU A 93 11.59 4.28 15.89
CA LEU A 93 10.65 3.31 15.33
C LEU A 93 9.28 3.42 15.99
N ASN A 94 9.24 3.58 17.32
CA ASN A 94 8.01 3.67 18.10
C ASN A 94 7.25 5.00 17.88
N ALA A 95 7.89 6.02 17.31
CA ALA A 95 7.26 7.28 16.94
C ALA A 95 6.42 7.17 15.63
N LEU A 96 6.53 6.07 14.90
CA LEU A 96 5.72 5.86 13.70
C LEU A 96 4.25 5.67 14.10
N PRO A 97 3.31 6.29 13.36
CA PRO A 97 1.89 6.12 13.66
C PRO A 97 1.48 4.66 13.47
N THR A 98 0.68 4.16 14.39
CA THR A 98 0.14 2.80 14.36
C THR A 98 -1.29 2.78 13.82
N SER A 99 -1.69 1.67 13.23
CA SER A 99 -3.08 1.33 12.87
C SER A 99 -3.33 -0.13 13.18
N PHE A 100 -4.61 -0.49 13.24
CA PHE A 100 -5.04 -1.88 13.36
C PHE A 100 -5.28 -2.43 11.98
N SER A 101 -4.70 -3.59 11.67
CA SER A 101 -4.87 -4.20 10.35
C SER A 101 -4.95 -5.72 10.44
N THR A 102 -5.68 -6.32 9.51
CA THR A 102 -5.60 -7.77 9.32
C THR A 102 -4.22 -8.14 8.76
N PRO A 103 -3.77 -9.38 8.95
CA PRO A 103 -2.78 -9.96 8.05
C PRO A 103 -3.33 -9.96 6.62
N GLU A 104 -2.51 -10.30 5.65
CA GLU A 104 -2.98 -10.57 4.30
C GLU A 104 -3.81 -11.86 4.30
N LEU A 105 -5.10 -11.75 3.94
CA LEU A 105 -6.03 -12.88 3.90
C LEU A 105 -6.10 -13.39 2.47
N ASN A 106 -6.14 -14.72 2.30
CA ASN A 106 -6.21 -15.35 0.99
C ASN A 106 -7.48 -16.21 0.88
N VAL A 107 -8.31 -15.91 -0.12
CA VAL A 107 -9.52 -16.69 -0.45
C VAL A 107 -9.24 -17.47 -1.72
N ALA A 108 -9.23 -18.80 -1.62
CA ALA A 108 -9.00 -19.68 -2.76
C ALA A 108 -10.15 -19.58 -3.77
N CYS A 109 -9.82 -19.53 -5.06
CA CYS A 109 -10.76 -19.45 -6.17
C CYS A 109 -10.38 -20.49 -7.25
N ALA A 110 -11.25 -20.72 -8.21
CA ALA A 110 -10.89 -21.46 -9.42
C ALA A 110 -9.97 -20.61 -10.32
N GLU A 111 -9.26 -21.28 -11.23
CA GLU A 111 -8.36 -20.61 -12.18
C GLU A 111 -9.11 -19.56 -13.02
N GLY A 112 -8.54 -18.35 -13.11
CA GLY A 112 -9.14 -17.21 -13.81
C GLY A 112 -10.26 -16.49 -13.06
N GLU A 113 -10.84 -17.08 -12.03
CA GLU A 113 -11.95 -16.52 -11.26
C GLU A 113 -11.60 -15.25 -10.47
N PRO A 114 -10.42 -15.10 -9.85
CA PRO A 114 -10.08 -13.91 -9.08
C PRO A 114 -10.23 -12.60 -9.87
N HIS A 115 -9.80 -12.58 -11.13
CA HIS A 115 -9.91 -11.38 -11.98
C HIS A 115 -11.36 -11.05 -12.36
N ARG A 116 -12.17 -12.08 -12.66
CA ARG A 116 -13.61 -11.91 -12.95
C ARG A 116 -14.32 -11.34 -11.71
N LEU A 117 -14.14 -11.97 -10.55
CA LEU A 117 -14.72 -11.51 -9.28
C LEU A 117 -14.31 -10.08 -8.94
N THR A 118 -13.04 -9.74 -9.11
CA THR A 118 -12.56 -8.38 -8.86
C THR A 118 -13.28 -7.35 -9.73
N THR A 119 -13.53 -7.66 -11.01
CA THR A 119 -14.28 -6.77 -11.92
C THR A 119 -15.73 -6.61 -11.47
N GLU A 120 -16.38 -7.68 -11.06
CA GLU A 120 -17.75 -7.66 -10.54
C GLU A 120 -17.84 -6.83 -9.24
N LEU A 121 -16.88 -7.02 -8.32
CA LEU A 121 -16.81 -6.27 -7.07
C LEU A 121 -16.61 -4.77 -7.30
N GLN A 122 -15.82 -4.38 -8.29
CA GLN A 122 -15.63 -2.97 -8.67
C GLN A 122 -16.96 -2.34 -9.13
N ALA A 123 -17.74 -3.06 -9.92
CA ALA A 123 -19.05 -2.59 -10.37
C ALA A 123 -20.06 -2.47 -9.23
N LEU A 124 -20.09 -3.45 -8.31
CA LEU A 124 -20.93 -3.42 -7.11
C LEU A 124 -20.56 -2.27 -6.17
N ALA A 125 -19.28 -2.08 -5.94
CA ALA A 125 -18.76 -1.04 -5.03
C ALA A 125 -19.23 0.36 -5.44
N ALA A 126 -19.27 0.65 -6.74
CA ALA A 126 -19.70 1.94 -7.27
C ALA A 126 -21.16 2.29 -6.93
N GLY A 127 -22.02 1.27 -6.73
CA GLY A 127 -23.41 1.43 -6.30
C GLY A 127 -23.62 1.33 -4.78
N THR A 128 -22.63 0.80 -4.07
CA THR A 128 -22.73 0.48 -2.62
C THR A 128 -22.10 1.56 -1.76
N PHE A 129 -20.92 2.05 -2.14
CA PHE A 129 -20.16 2.99 -1.32
C PHE A 129 -20.31 4.42 -1.86
N ALA A 130 -20.93 5.26 -1.03
CA ALA A 130 -21.03 6.70 -1.29
C ALA A 130 -20.00 7.48 -0.46
N ALA A 131 -19.84 8.77 -0.76
CA ALA A 131 -18.99 9.66 0.02
C ALA A 131 -19.30 9.52 1.53
N PRO A 132 -18.27 9.56 2.42
CA PRO A 132 -16.88 9.96 2.15
C PRO A 132 -15.96 8.84 1.62
N ALA A 133 -16.47 7.64 1.32
CA ALA A 133 -15.67 6.55 0.78
C ALA A 133 -15.14 6.89 -0.63
N GLN A 134 -13.88 6.58 -0.87
CA GLN A 134 -13.21 6.78 -2.15
C GLN A 134 -12.82 5.44 -2.75
N ILE A 135 -13.29 5.15 -3.94
CA ILE A 135 -13.04 3.89 -4.65
C ILE A 135 -11.83 4.05 -5.56
N ASN A 136 -10.88 3.15 -5.45
CA ASN A 136 -9.70 3.04 -6.30
C ASN A 136 -9.64 1.65 -6.94
N THR A 137 -9.58 1.60 -8.26
CA THR A 137 -9.61 0.36 -9.04
C THR A 137 -8.31 0.07 -9.79
N ILE A 138 -7.21 0.71 -9.40
CA ILE A 138 -5.93 0.57 -10.10
C ILE A 138 -5.35 -0.85 -10.05
N ASP A 139 -5.61 -1.58 -8.94
CA ASP A 139 -5.21 -2.98 -8.75
C ASP A 139 -6.22 -3.70 -7.84
N GLY A 140 -7.30 -4.16 -8.41
CA GLY A 140 -8.42 -4.69 -7.67
C GLY A 140 -9.39 -3.60 -7.22
N LEU A 141 -10.06 -3.84 -6.11
CA LEU A 141 -10.96 -2.91 -5.44
C LEU A 141 -10.35 -2.46 -4.13
N ARG A 142 -9.91 -1.21 -4.06
CA ARG A 142 -9.57 -0.55 -2.81
C ARG A 142 -10.61 0.54 -2.50
N VAL A 143 -11.09 0.55 -1.28
CA VAL A 143 -12.01 1.58 -0.78
C VAL A 143 -11.36 2.23 0.42
N ASP A 144 -11.12 3.53 0.32
CA ASP A 144 -10.55 4.35 1.40
C ASP A 144 -11.66 5.15 2.08
N TRP A 145 -11.79 5.03 3.40
CA TRP A 145 -12.60 5.88 4.27
C TRP A 145 -11.68 6.82 5.07
N PRO A 146 -12.21 7.86 5.72
CA PRO A 146 -11.38 8.75 6.56
C PRO A 146 -10.63 8.04 7.68
N ASP A 147 -11.13 6.89 8.13
CA ASP A 147 -10.69 6.12 9.29
C ASP A 147 -10.02 4.78 8.94
N GLY A 148 -9.79 4.50 7.66
CA GLY A 148 -9.10 3.28 7.22
C GLY A 148 -9.41 2.88 5.79
N PHE A 149 -9.00 1.68 5.38
CA PHE A 149 -9.27 1.15 4.04
C PHE A 149 -9.55 -0.34 4.02
N GLY A 150 -10.25 -0.79 2.97
CA GLY A 150 -10.39 -2.18 2.59
C GLY A 150 -9.87 -2.43 1.19
N LEU A 151 -9.21 -3.55 0.98
CA LEU A 151 -8.68 -4.00 -0.31
C LEU A 151 -9.11 -5.43 -0.60
N ILE A 152 -9.61 -5.66 -1.82
CA ILE A 152 -9.81 -6.99 -2.41
C ILE A 152 -9.20 -6.96 -3.81
N ARG A 153 -8.23 -7.82 -4.08
CA ARG A 153 -7.54 -7.89 -5.37
C ARG A 153 -7.27 -9.32 -5.81
N ALA A 154 -7.15 -9.54 -7.11
CA ALA A 154 -6.66 -10.80 -7.63
C ALA A 154 -5.15 -10.91 -7.40
N SER A 155 -4.68 -12.10 -6.97
CA SER A 155 -3.26 -12.39 -6.95
C SER A 155 -2.71 -12.50 -8.37
N ASN A 156 -1.45 -12.04 -8.57
CA ASN A 156 -0.77 -12.15 -9.87
C ASN A 156 -0.11 -13.52 -10.09
N THR A 157 -0.01 -14.35 -9.05
CA THR A 157 0.80 -15.57 -9.06
C THR A 157 0.03 -16.84 -8.70
N THR A 158 -1.10 -16.71 -8.06
CA THR A 158 -1.90 -17.84 -7.55
C THR A 158 -3.40 -17.55 -7.73
N PRO A 159 -4.27 -18.56 -7.88
CA PRO A 159 -5.71 -18.37 -8.05
C PRO A 159 -6.39 -18.05 -6.70
N VAL A 160 -6.06 -16.91 -6.12
CA VAL A 160 -6.65 -16.42 -4.87
C VAL A 160 -7.07 -14.95 -4.98
N LEU A 161 -8.11 -14.58 -4.24
CA LEU A 161 -8.31 -13.18 -3.87
C LEU A 161 -7.47 -12.87 -2.63
N VAL A 162 -6.74 -11.77 -2.68
CA VAL A 162 -5.97 -11.22 -1.57
C VAL A 162 -6.77 -10.09 -0.95
N LEU A 163 -7.06 -10.21 0.34
CA LEU A 163 -7.80 -9.21 1.09
C LEU A 163 -6.90 -8.61 2.17
N ARG A 164 -7.06 -7.31 2.41
CA ARG A 164 -6.42 -6.59 3.50
C ARG A 164 -7.32 -5.45 3.97
N PHE A 165 -7.44 -5.32 5.29
CA PHE A 165 -8.24 -4.28 5.92
C PHE A 165 -7.39 -3.54 6.95
N GLU A 166 -7.62 -2.24 7.08
CA GLU A 166 -6.95 -1.36 8.04
C GLU A 166 -7.98 -0.38 8.62
N GLY A 167 -7.91 -0.15 9.92
CA GLY A 167 -8.68 0.86 10.64
C GLY A 167 -7.81 1.61 11.64
N HIS A 168 -8.19 2.83 12.02
CA HIS A 168 -7.46 3.59 13.04
C HIS A 168 -7.74 3.05 14.44
N THR A 169 -8.90 2.39 14.63
CA THR A 169 -9.29 1.65 15.85
C THR A 169 -9.71 0.22 15.50
N PRO A 170 -9.80 -0.68 16.49
CA PRO A 170 -10.33 -2.04 16.27
C PRO A 170 -11.78 -2.04 15.75
N GLU A 171 -12.62 -1.12 16.21
CA GLU A 171 -14.02 -0.99 15.81
C GLU A 171 -14.14 -0.54 14.34
N GLU A 172 -13.31 0.41 13.93
CA GLU A 172 -13.24 0.89 12.55
C GLU A 172 -12.73 -0.22 11.60
N LEU A 173 -11.70 -0.98 12.02
CA LEU A 173 -11.25 -2.15 11.28
C LEU A 173 -12.37 -3.17 11.09
N ALA A 174 -13.09 -3.53 12.16
CA ALA A 174 -14.18 -4.51 12.09
C ALA A 174 -15.32 -4.02 11.19
N ARG A 175 -15.66 -2.73 11.22
CA ARG A 175 -16.66 -2.11 10.35
C ARG A 175 -16.27 -2.17 8.89
N ILE A 176 -15.00 -1.81 8.58
CA ILE A 176 -14.45 -1.81 7.21
C ILE A 176 -14.42 -3.24 6.65
N GLU A 177 -13.91 -4.18 7.44
CA GLU A 177 -13.88 -5.60 7.07
C GLU A 177 -15.28 -6.12 6.76
N ALA A 178 -16.25 -5.89 7.64
CA ALA A 178 -17.63 -6.31 7.43
C ALA A 178 -18.25 -5.68 6.16
N ALA A 179 -18.02 -4.39 5.92
CA ALA A 179 -18.54 -3.69 4.75
C ALA A 179 -17.95 -4.25 3.44
N MET A 180 -16.65 -4.58 3.43
CA MET A 180 -16.00 -5.15 2.25
C MET A 180 -16.39 -6.61 2.01
N LEU A 181 -16.49 -7.41 3.08
CA LEU A 181 -16.89 -8.83 2.97
C LEU A 181 -18.35 -8.98 2.54
N ALA A 182 -19.23 -8.02 2.86
CA ALA A 182 -20.60 -8.02 2.39
C ALA A 182 -20.75 -7.97 0.85
N LEU A 183 -19.72 -7.49 0.14
CA LEU A 183 -19.70 -7.51 -1.33
C LEU A 183 -19.46 -8.91 -1.91
N LEU A 184 -18.97 -9.86 -1.11
CA LEU A 184 -18.66 -11.23 -1.55
C LEU A 184 -19.86 -12.18 -1.42
N HIS A 185 -20.98 -11.70 -0.88
CA HIS A 185 -22.24 -12.45 -0.71
C HIS A 185 -23.33 -11.93 -1.64
#